data_aae869d658578351f009eccdffcae05b
#
_entry.id   aae869d658578351f009eccdffcae05b
#
_cell.length_a   1.000
_cell.length_b   1.000
_cell.length_c   1.000
_cell.angle_alpha   90.00
_cell.angle_beta   90.00
_cell.angle_gamma   90.00
#
_symmetry.space_group_name_H-M   'P 1'
#
loop_
_entity.id
_entity.type
_entity.pdbx_description
1 polymer ?
#
loop_
_entity_poly.entity_id
_entity_poly.type
_entity_poly.pdbx_seq_one_letter_code
_entity_poly.pdbx_strand_id
1 'polypeptide(L)'
;MFIYEEILRAFQKHKVKYIVIGGIAVNLLGALRSTADLDVLLEMSEDNLKEALAVLKKCKYRVKQPIDLVKIADKKIREYLIRKKNLKAVNFYKAGGFEEVDVIIDVPFTFEEAQKDIVWVRGGAIKIPLISI
;
A
#
# COMPACT_ATOMS: atom_id res chain seq x y z
N MET A 1 -6.63 -2.82 19.06
CA MET A 1 -6.58 -3.61 17.82
C MET A 1 -6.04 -2.75 16.68
N PHE A 2 -5.11 -3.30 15.91
CA PHE A 2 -4.58 -2.61 14.74
C PHE A 2 -5.55 -2.81 13.57
N ILE A 3 -6.17 -1.73 13.10
CA ILE A 3 -7.27 -1.83 12.14
C ILE A 3 -6.86 -2.32 10.76
N TYR A 4 -5.57 -2.22 10.41
CA TYR A 4 -5.06 -2.70 9.12
C TYR A 4 -4.44 -4.08 9.19
N GLU A 5 -4.57 -4.77 10.31
CA GLU A 5 -3.96 -6.09 10.46
C GLU A 5 -4.49 -7.10 9.43
N GLU A 6 -5.77 -7.05 9.16
CA GLU A 6 -6.39 -7.99 8.21
C GLU A 6 -5.77 -7.89 6.82
N ILE A 7 -5.71 -6.68 6.28
CA ILE A 7 -5.20 -6.48 4.92
C ILE A 7 -3.70 -6.81 4.83
N LEU A 8 -2.93 -6.40 5.83
CA LEU A 8 -1.49 -6.63 5.82
C LEU A 8 -1.16 -8.11 6.03
N ARG A 9 -1.94 -8.78 6.87
CA ARG A 9 -1.81 -10.23 7.03
C ARG A 9 -2.13 -10.95 5.73
N ALA A 10 -3.16 -10.50 5.01
CA ALA A 10 -3.52 -11.09 3.72
C ALA A 10 -2.43 -10.84 2.68
N PHE A 11 -1.82 -9.66 2.66
CA PHE A 11 -0.67 -9.40 1.79
C PHE A 11 0.44 -10.40 2.08
N GLN A 12 0.76 -10.64 3.34
CA GLN A 12 1.82 -11.59 3.70
C GLN A 12 1.47 -13.02 3.31
N LYS A 13 0.23 -13.41 3.55
CA LYS A 13 -0.24 -14.76 3.20
C LYS A 13 -0.11 -15.03 1.71
N HIS A 14 -0.43 -14.04 0.89
CA HIS A 14 -0.40 -14.16 -0.56
C HIS A 14 0.93 -13.70 -1.17
N LYS A 15 1.93 -13.46 -0.34
CA LYS A 15 3.28 -13.08 -0.75
C LYS A 15 3.32 -11.84 -1.62
N VAL A 16 2.43 -10.90 -1.35
CA VAL A 16 2.46 -9.59 -1.99
C VAL A 16 3.70 -8.84 -1.48
N LYS A 17 4.46 -8.27 -2.41
CA LYS A 17 5.63 -7.47 -2.06
C LYS A 17 5.18 -6.06 -1.79
N TYR A 18 5.23 -5.66 -0.53
CA TYR A 18 4.77 -4.35 -0.09
C TYR A 18 5.69 -3.79 0.99
N ILE A 19 5.66 -2.48 1.14
CA ILE A 19 6.34 -1.77 2.23
C ILE A 19 5.38 -0.70 2.70
N VAL A 20 5.16 -0.62 4.00
CA VAL A 20 4.34 0.46 4.56
C VAL A 20 5.18 1.72 4.65
N ILE A 21 4.66 2.82 4.14
CA ILE A 21 5.31 4.12 4.29
C ILE A 21 4.68 4.81 5.48
N GLY A 22 5.53 5.31 6.36
CA GLY A 22 4.95 6.04 7.46
C GLY A 22 5.91 7.07 7.92
N GLY A 23 5.56 8.33 7.80
CA GLY A 23 6.20 9.32 8.61
C GLY A 23 5.99 8.90 10.04
N ILE A 24 5.42 7.76 10.25
CA ILE A 24 5.00 7.44 11.49
C ILE A 24 4.92 6.04 11.78
N ALA A 25 5.97 5.45 11.42
CA ALA A 25 6.31 4.20 11.89
C ALA A 25 5.98 4.07 13.32
N VAL A 26 6.40 5.12 13.94
CA VAL A 26 6.21 5.29 15.35
C VAL A 26 4.80 5.10 15.75
N ASN A 27 3.93 5.66 14.96
CA ASN A 27 2.54 5.69 15.31
C ASN A 27 1.77 4.48 14.88
N LEU A 28 2.39 3.58 14.17
CA LEU A 28 1.75 2.33 13.86
C LEU A 28 1.34 1.61 15.13
N LEU A 29 2.19 1.69 16.12
CA LEU A 29 1.92 1.08 17.41
C LEU A 29 0.92 1.88 18.21
N GLY A 30 1.03 3.22 18.14
CA GLY A 30 0.10 4.09 18.81
C GLY A 30 -1.18 4.32 18.05
N ALA A 31 -1.19 3.92 16.78
CA ALA A 31 -2.30 4.15 15.88
C ALA A 31 -3.40 3.10 15.99
N LEU A 32 -3.43 2.36 17.05
CA LEU A 32 -4.45 1.36 17.25
C LEU A 32 -5.86 1.92 17.17
N ARG A 33 -5.99 3.20 17.37
CA ARG A 33 -7.28 3.89 17.29
C ARG A 33 -7.31 4.97 16.25
N SER A 34 -6.27 5.04 15.41
CA SER A 34 -6.20 6.04 14.37
C SER A 34 -7.05 5.65 13.18
N THR A 35 -7.69 6.64 12.58
CA THR A 35 -8.39 6.47 11.31
C THR A 35 -7.54 6.95 10.16
N ALA A 36 -6.24 7.13 10.39
CA ALA A 36 -5.33 7.56 9.34
C ALA A 36 -5.22 6.52 8.25
N ASP A 37 -5.04 6.99 7.02
CA ASP A 37 -4.88 6.12 5.87
C ASP A 37 -3.60 5.31 5.97
N LEU A 38 -3.63 4.11 5.41
CA LEU A 38 -2.45 3.27 5.32
C LEU A 38 -1.79 3.51 3.97
N ASP A 39 -0.57 4.04 3.98
CA ASP A 39 0.19 4.28 2.76
C ASP A 39 1.14 3.11 2.53
N VAL A 40 1.08 2.53 1.34
CA VAL A 40 1.95 1.41 0.99
C VAL A 40 2.63 1.63 -0.34
N LEU A 41 3.84 1.10 -0.45
CA LEU A 41 4.53 0.91 -1.71
C LEU A 41 4.32 -0.54 -2.11
N LEU A 42 4.10 -0.76 -3.41
CA LEU A 42 4.04 -2.10 -3.97
C LEU A 42 5.18 -2.25 -4.99
N GLU A 43 5.74 -3.44 -5.07
CA GLU A 43 6.64 -3.74 -6.17
C GLU A 43 5.79 -3.71 -7.45
N MET A 44 6.30 -3.06 -8.48
CA MET A 44 5.51 -2.65 -9.65
C MET A 44 5.48 -3.66 -10.78
N SER A 45 5.73 -4.94 -10.50
CA SER A 45 5.53 -5.97 -11.52
C SER A 45 4.04 -6.24 -11.71
N GLU A 46 3.67 -6.67 -12.91
CA GLU A 46 2.29 -6.99 -13.20
C GLU A 46 1.76 -8.08 -12.27
N ASP A 47 2.55 -9.12 -12.04
CA ASP A 47 2.15 -10.22 -11.19
C ASP A 47 1.88 -9.76 -9.75
N ASN A 48 2.75 -8.91 -9.21
CA ASN A 48 2.58 -8.42 -7.86
C ASN A 48 1.35 -7.53 -7.74
N LEU A 49 1.12 -6.68 -8.72
CA LEU A 49 -0.04 -5.79 -8.71
C LEU A 49 -1.34 -6.55 -8.86
N LYS A 50 -1.35 -7.61 -9.67
CA LYS A 50 -2.51 -8.50 -9.79
C LYS A 50 -2.84 -9.16 -8.45
N GLU A 51 -1.82 -9.67 -7.78
CA GLU A 51 -2.00 -10.34 -6.50
C GLU A 51 -2.49 -9.35 -5.44
N ALA A 52 -1.88 -8.17 -5.41
CA ALA A 52 -2.28 -7.13 -4.46
C ALA A 52 -3.73 -6.71 -4.69
N LEU A 53 -4.14 -6.54 -5.96
CA LEU A 53 -5.49 -6.15 -6.28
C LEU A 53 -6.49 -7.23 -5.87
N ALA A 54 -6.15 -8.50 -6.10
CA ALA A 54 -7.01 -9.61 -5.70
C ALA A 54 -7.21 -9.63 -4.18
N VAL A 55 -6.14 -9.40 -3.43
CA VAL A 55 -6.22 -9.36 -1.96
C VAL A 55 -7.07 -8.18 -1.50
N LEU A 56 -6.86 -7.01 -2.10
CA LEU A 56 -7.65 -5.83 -1.75
C LEU A 56 -9.14 -6.08 -1.97
N LYS A 57 -9.50 -6.65 -3.12
CA LYS A 57 -10.89 -6.95 -3.43
C LYS A 57 -11.47 -7.97 -2.45
N LYS A 58 -10.71 -8.99 -2.13
CA LYS A 58 -11.16 -10.02 -1.20
C LYS A 58 -11.41 -9.45 0.19
N CYS A 59 -10.63 -8.46 0.59
CA CYS A 59 -10.79 -7.77 1.86
C CYS A 59 -11.80 -6.62 1.77
N LYS A 60 -12.55 -6.55 0.67
CA LYS A 60 -13.64 -5.59 0.44
C LYS A 60 -13.18 -4.15 0.24
N TYR A 61 -11.95 -3.97 -0.25
CA TYR A 61 -11.47 -2.65 -0.65
C TYR A 61 -11.81 -2.42 -2.11
N ARG A 62 -12.18 -1.18 -2.42
CA ARG A 62 -12.54 -0.73 -3.77
C ARG A 62 -11.71 0.48 -4.15
N VAL A 63 -11.35 0.58 -5.43
CA VAL A 63 -10.59 1.72 -5.91
C VAL A 63 -11.48 2.96 -6.00
N LYS A 64 -10.93 4.11 -5.61
CA LYS A 64 -11.65 5.39 -5.71
C LYS A 64 -11.59 5.97 -7.12
N GLN A 65 -10.42 5.88 -7.76
CA GLN A 65 -10.23 6.41 -9.11
C GLN A 65 -10.62 5.37 -10.17
N PRO A 66 -11.03 5.79 -11.36
CA PRO A 66 -11.29 4.87 -12.46
C PRO A 66 -9.98 4.41 -13.10
N ILE A 67 -9.12 3.78 -12.33
CA ILE A 67 -7.79 3.35 -12.73
C ILE A 67 -7.66 1.86 -12.43
N ASP A 68 -7.11 1.12 -13.39
CA ASP A 68 -6.77 -0.27 -13.18
C ASP A 68 -5.37 -0.33 -12.56
N LEU A 69 -5.29 -0.80 -11.33
CA LEU A 69 -4.03 -0.89 -10.59
C LEU A 69 -2.98 -1.67 -11.39
N VAL A 70 -3.38 -2.73 -12.08
CA VAL A 70 -2.44 -3.59 -12.81
C VAL A 70 -1.74 -2.84 -13.94
N LYS A 71 -2.42 -1.88 -14.55
CA LYS A 71 -1.83 -1.09 -15.64
C LYS A 71 -0.67 -0.20 -15.18
N ILE A 72 -0.59 0.07 -13.89
CA ILE A 72 0.50 0.86 -13.35
C ILE A 72 1.84 0.11 -13.40
N ALA A 73 1.82 -1.19 -13.64
CA ALA A 73 3.03 -1.95 -13.90
C ALA A 73 3.77 -1.43 -15.13
N ASP A 74 3.03 -0.89 -16.10
CA ASP A 74 3.64 -0.27 -17.27
C ASP A 74 4.22 1.09 -16.87
N LYS A 75 5.53 1.22 -16.99
CA LYS A 75 6.24 2.43 -16.57
C LYS A 75 5.76 3.67 -17.33
N LYS A 76 5.45 3.54 -18.62
CA LYS A 76 5.00 4.67 -19.42
C LYS A 76 3.63 5.15 -18.98
N ILE A 77 2.72 4.23 -18.70
CA ILE A 77 1.39 4.56 -18.18
C ILE A 77 1.52 5.22 -16.83
N ARG A 78 2.34 4.66 -15.95
CA ARG A 78 2.56 5.19 -14.60
C ARG A 78 3.11 6.61 -14.66
N GLU A 79 4.13 6.84 -15.49
CA GLU A 79 4.71 8.18 -15.64
C GLU A 79 3.72 9.18 -16.23
N TYR A 80 2.91 8.75 -17.17
CA TYR A 80 1.88 9.62 -17.74
C TYR A 80 0.89 10.06 -16.66
N LEU A 81 0.43 9.12 -15.84
CA LEU A 81 -0.54 9.43 -14.78
C LEU A 81 0.06 10.38 -13.75
N ILE A 82 1.33 10.19 -13.41
CA ILE A 82 2.02 11.06 -12.45
C ILE A 82 2.19 12.46 -13.03
N ARG A 83 2.70 12.57 -14.25
CA ARG A 83 3.07 13.85 -14.83
C ARG A 83 1.87 14.63 -15.38
N LYS A 84 0.99 13.96 -16.11
CA LYS A 84 -0.12 14.62 -16.82
C LYS A 84 -1.40 14.67 -16.00
N LYS A 85 -1.63 13.69 -15.16
CA LYS A 85 -2.83 13.62 -14.33
C LYS A 85 -2.56 13.97 -12.88
N ASN A 86 -1.33 14.26 -12.55
CA ASN A 86 -0.90 14.63 -11.20
C ASN A 86 -1.31 13.59 -10.17
N LEU A 87 -1.28 12.33 -10.56
CA LEU A 87 -1.67 11.22 -9.69
C LEU A 87 -0.51 10.88 -8.74
N LYS A 88 -0.77 10.89 -7.46
CA LYS A 88 0.25 10.57 -6.45
C LYS A 88 0.07 9.18 -5.88
N ALA A 89 -1.16 8.69 -5.87
CA ALA A 89 -1.49 7.40 -5.31
C ALA A 89 -2.76 6.86 -5.95
N VAL A 90 -2.90 5.55 -5.94
CA VAL A 90 -4.17 4.89 -6.24
C VAL A 90 -4.83 4.60 -4.90
N ASN A 91 -5.99 5.18 -4.68
CA ASN A 91 -6.63 5.16 -3.38
C ASN A 91 -7.72 4.08 -3.33
N PHE A 92 -7.70 3.30 -2.26
CA PHE A 92 -8.70 2.27 -2.01
C PHE A 92 -9.42 2.56 -0.72
N TYR A 93 -10.72 2.28 -0.68
CA TYR A 93 -11.54 2.41 0.53
C TYR A 93 -12.22 1.09 0.83
N LYS A 94 -12.42 0.81 2.11
CA LYS A 94 -13.09 -0.42 2.51
C LYS A 94 -14.60 -0.21 2.48
N ALA A 95 -15.30 -1.08 1.74
CA ALA A 95 -16.75 -1.01 1.64
C ALA A 95 -17.37 -1.29 3.01
N GLY A 96 -18.21 -0.36 3.45
CA GLY A 96 -18.88 -0.48 4.75
C GLY A 96 -18.03 -0.08 5.95
N GLY A 97 -16.82 0.39 5.72
CA GLY A 97 -15.92 0.82 6.78
C GLY A 97 -15.36 2.20 6.52
N PHE A 98 -14.36 2.58 7.31
CA PHE A 98 -13.70 3.87 7.17
C PHE A 98 -12.22 3.70 6.75
N GLU A 99 -11.75 2.46 6.69
CA GLU A 99 -10.35 2.21 6.38
C GLU A 99 -10.03 2.59 4.94
N GLU A 100 -8.86 3.18 4.74
CA GLU A 100 -8.37 3.55 3.40
C GLU A 100 -6.93 3.09 3.25
N VAL A 101 -6.64 2.52 2.09
CA VAL A 101 -5.30 2.08 1.73
C VAL A 101 -4.88 2.83 0.48
N ASP A 102 -3.78 3.55 0.56
CA ASP A 102 -3.26 4.34 -0.56
C ASP A 102 -2.01 3.68 -1.10
N VAL A 103 -2.07 3.26 -2.37
CA VAL A 103 -0.90 2.71 -3.05
C VAL A 103 -0.15 3.88 -3.65
N ILE A 104 0.96 4.25 -3.04
CA ILE A 104 1.74 5.43 -3.44
C ILE A 104 2.56 5.09 -4.67
N ILE A 105 2.49 5.94 -5.69
CA ILE A 105 3.22 5.72 -6.94
C ILE A 105 4.23 6.82 -7.25
N ASP A 106 4.03 8.01 -6.71
CA ASP A 106 4.90 9.15 -6.98
C ASP A 106 5.94 9.30 -5.88
N VAL A 107 6.98 8.49 -5.95
CA VAL A 107 8.12 8.55 -5.03
C VAL A 107 9.41 8.60 -5.85
N PRO A 108 10.45 9.25 -5.33
CA PRO A 108 11.70 9.43 -6.05
C PRO A 108 12.67 8.25 -5.92
N PHE A 109 12.15 7.06 -5.62
CA PHE A 109 12.97 5.86 -5.48
C PHE A 109 12.17 4.63 -5.90
N THR A 110 12.87 3.54 -6.17
CA THR A 110 12.23 2.28 -6.56
C THR A 110 11.89 1.46 -5.32
N PHE A 111 11.04 0.46 -5.51
CA PHE A 111 10.72 -0.49 -4.45
C PHE A 111 12.00 -1.19 -3.96
N GLU A 112 12.87 -1.57 -4.89
CA GLU A 112 14.13 -2.24 -4.58
C GLU A 112 15.05 -1.36 -3.74
N GLU A 113 15.10 -0.07 -4.05
CA GLU A 113 15.87 0.87 -3.25
C GLU A 113 15.29 1.00 -1.84
N ALA A 114 13.97 1.09 -1.76
CA ALA A 114 13.30 1.22 -0.46
C ALA A 114 13.51 -0.01 0.41
N GLN A 115 13.58 -1.20 -0.18
CA GLN A 115 13.78 -2.43 0.57
C GLN A 115 15.05 -2.42 1.43
N LYS A 116 16.06 -1.69 1.01
CA LYS A 116 17.33 -1.62 1.72
C LYS A 116 17.20 -0.89 3.06
N ASP A 117 16.20 -0.06 3.19
CA ASP A 117 16.04 0.81 4.35
C ASP A 117 14.84 0.46 5.22
N ILE A 118 14.23 -0.70 5.00
CA ILE A 118 13.06 -1.09 5.80
C ILE A 118 13.46 -1.45 7.22
N VAL A 119 12.52 -1.18 8.12
CA VAL A 119 12.59 -1.63 9.52
C VAL A 119 11.34 -2.46 9.76
N TRP A 120 11.49 -3.56 10.45
CA TRP A 120 10.36 -4.41 10.77
C TRP A 120 9.77 -3.98 12.10
N VAL A 121 8.51 -3.62 12.11
CA VAL A 121 7.81 -3.20 13.32
C VAL A 121 6.61 -4.10 13.56
N ARG A 122 6.24 -4.25 14.82
CA ARG A 122 5.09 -5.07 15.15
C ARG A 122 3.82 -4.23 15.02
N GLY A 123 2.85 -4.77 14.24
CA GLY A 123 1.52 -4.21 14.14
C GLY A 123 0.52 -5.31 14.48
N GLY A 124 -0.17 -5.18 15.61
CA GLY A 124 -1.01 -6.27 16.05
C GLY A 124 -0.20 -7.52 16.30
N ALA A 125 -0.59 -8.64 15.67
CA ALA A 125 0.09 -9.92 15.83
C ALA A 125 1.12 -10.20 14.74
N ILE A 126 1.36 -9.27 13.83
CA ILE A 126 2.27 -9.48 12.70
C ILE A 126 3.41 -8.47 12.71
N LYS A 127 4.48 -8.79 11.99
CA LYS A 127 5.58 -7.86 11.76
C LYS A 127 5.38 -7.23 10.38
N ILE A 128 5.61 -5.95 10.30
CA ILE A 128 5.31 -5.14 9.12
C ILE A 128 6.60 -4.48 8.63
N PRO A 129 6.91 -4.60 7.31
CA PRO A 129 8.05 -3.89 6.74
C PRO A 129 7.68 -2.42 6.57
N LEU A 130 8.47 -1.55 7.14
CA LEU A 130 8.16 -0.14 7.17
C LEU A 130 9.35 0.71 6.81
N ILE A 131 9.09 1.78 6.04
CA ILE A 131 10.09 2.78 5.73
C ILE A 131 9.56 4.13 6.18
N SER A 132 10.43 4.90 6.81
CA SER A 132 10.11 6.25 7.24
C SER A 132 10.61 7.23 6.17
N ILE A 133 9.78 8.17 5.83
CA ILE A 133 10.15 9.20 4.85
C ILE A 133 10.35 10.53 5.52
#